data_b0bbbd64855a2d5e6a67552a9a8a36d5
#
_entry.id   b0bbbd64855a2d5e6a67552a9a8a36d5
#
_cell.length_a   1.000
_cell.length_b   1.000
_cell.length_c   1.000
_cell.angle_alpha   90.00
_cell.angle_beta   90.00
_cell.angle_gamma   90.00
#
_symmetry.space_group_name_H-M   'P 1'
#
loop_
_entity.id
_entity.type
_entity.pdbx_description
1 polymer ?
#
loop_
_entity_poly.entity_id
_entity_poly.type
_entity_poly.pdbx_seq_one_letter_code
_entity_poly.pdbx_strand_id
1 'polypeptide(L)'
;MAELVGRKEKLACGHSAEIAAVARLPKGNKHMAYQSFNPATGKLVKSFDELTDKQLDAKLATAAKCFQSWKQKTYAERAAVIVKAATILHDKADEFAEIMTLEMGKRISEARGEVLFSSDILTYYAKNAERFLAPTKLHPSIGEAHMESSPIGVVFCVEPWNFPYYQLARVAGPHLMAGNVLVVKHAGCVPQCAIAFEKLLLDAGAPEGLYTNLLISHAQSDIVIDDTRIKGVALTGSVPAGRDIAARAGKNLKPSSMELGGSDAFIVLEDADLDHTIKWAVWGRMYNTGQTCCAAKRFIVVEKLADKFLEKFSAALSALKAGDPKDEKTALGPLSSESALLQLLEQVNQAVAHGAKVLIGGKRIERPGSYMAPTILTDIKPGNPAFRDEFFGPVALFFRVKDEEAAIALANDSDFGLGGSVFTKDAARGKRVASRIDTGMMFINNMNWSDAELPFGGVKDSGYGRELGDMGIQQFVNKKLVRTAVLEAPL
;
A
#
# COMPACT_ATOMS: atom_id res chain seq x y z
N MET A 1 28.42 -46.44 -33.61
CA MET A 1 28.15 -47.77 -33.06
C MET A 1 27.28 -47.48 -31.82
N ALA A 2 25.99 -47.49 -32.06
CA ALA A 2 25.06 -48.61 -31.95
C ALA A 2 24.80 -48.90 -30.47
N GLU A 3 23.63 -48.44 -30.10
CA GLU A 3 22.49 -49.22 -29.59
C GLU A 3 22.61 -49.71 -28.16
N LEU A 4 21.71 -49.22 -27.33
CA LEU A 4 20.76 -50.11 -26.65
C LEU A 4 19.56 -49.29 -26.10
N VAL A 5 18.46 -49.67 -26.70
CA VAL A 5 17.07 -49.27 -26.45
C VAL A 5 16.50 -50.12 -25.29
N GLY A 6 15.60 -49.50 -24.51
CA GLY A 6 14.43 -50.19 -23.96
C GLY A 6 14.38 -50.34 -22.44
N ARG A 7 13.47 -49.73 -21.74
CA ARG A 7 12.07 -50.08 -21.48
C ARG A 7 11.45 -49.07 -20.50
N LYS A 8 10.40 -48.47 -20.96
CA LYS A 8 9.43 -47.77 -20.08
C LYS A 8 8.53 -48.83 -19.44
N GLU A 9 8.43 -48.85 -18.15
CA GLU A 9 7.27 -49.42 -17.50
C GLU A 9 6.42 -48.32 -16.87
N LYS A 10 5.15 -48.33 -17.27
CA LYS A 10 4.07 -47.45 -16.79
C LYS A 10 3.69 -47.90 -15.38
N LEU A 11 3.67 -46.97 -14.46
CA LEU A 11 2.78 -47.03 -13.28
C LEU A 11 1.83 -45.85 -13.37
N ALA A 12 0.64 -46.15 -13.83
CA ALA A 12 -0.51 -45.25 -13.73
C ALA A 12 -1.01 -45.23 -12.29
N CYS A 13 -1.09 -44.03 -11.70
CA CYS A 13 -1.96 -43.82 -10.58
C CYS A 13 -2.81 -42.57 -10.88
N GLY A 14 -4.10 -42.82 -11.12
CA GLY A 14 -5.08 -41.80 -11.46
C GLY A 14 -5.38 -40.91 -10.28
N HIS A 15 -5.15 -39.58 -10.45
CA HIS A 15 -5.73 -38.46 -9.71
C HIS A 15 -5.42 -37.14 -10.44
N SER A 16 -5.70 -37.11 -11.74
CA SER A 16 -5.47 -35.91 -12.54
C SER A 16 -6.64 -35.61 -13.49
N ALA A 17 -7.87 -35.58 -12.97
CA ALA A 17 -9.05 -35.27 -13.76
C ALA A 17 -10.00 -34.22 -13.17
N GLU A 18 -9.66 -33.52 -12.09
CA GLU A 18 -10.55 -32.49 -11.51
C GLU A 18 -9.97 -31.08 -11.39
N ILE A 19 -8.74 -30.82 -11.82
CA ILE A 19 -8.12 -29.46 -11.77
C ILE A 19 -8.26 -28.70 -13.11
N ALA A 20 -8.93 -29.23 -14.11
CA ALA A 20 -9.04 -28.64 -15.46
C ALA A 20 -10.35 -27.86 -15.72
N ALA A 21 -11.07 -27.42 -14.69
CA ALA A 21 -12.21 -26.52 -14.84
C ALA A 21 -11.91 -25.10 -14.34
N VAL A 22 -10.75 -24.54 -14.68
CA VAL A 22 -10.60 -23.08 -14.75
C VAL A 22 -11.42 -22.67 -15.97
N ALA A 23 -12.60 -22.09 -15.71
CA ALA A 23 -13.48 -21.56 -16.74
C ALA A 23 -12.64 -20.72 -17.72
N ARG A 24 -12.46 -21.21 -18.94
CA ARG A 24 -11.95 -20.43 -20.05
C ARG A 24 -12.94 -19.29 -20.25
N LEU A 25 -12.57 -18.08 -19.83
CA LEU A 25 -13.27 -16.88 -20.22
C LEU A 25 -13.40 -16.87 -21.74
N PRO A 26 -14.55 -16.50 -22.30
CA PRO A 26 -14.76 -16.48 -23.73
C PRO A 26 -13.75 -15.54 -24.39
N LYS A 27 -12.99 -16.04 -25.36
CA LYS A 27 -12.16 -15.23 -26.27
C LYS A 27 -13.08 -14.41 -27.16
N GLY A 28 -13.39 -13.19 -26.75
CA GLY A 28 -14.20 -12.30 -27.58
C GLY A 28 -14.80 -11.12 -26.84
N ASN A 29 -13.95 -10.17 -26.37
CA ASN A 29 -14.23 -8.73 -26.45
C ASN A 29 -13.02 -7.93 -25.96
N LYS A 30 -12.60 -6.94 -26.72
CA LYS A 30 -11.36 -6.18 -26.58
C LYS A 30 -11.35 -5.11 -25.48
N HIS A 31 -12.29 -5.11 -24.55
CA HIS A 31 -12.27 -4.20 -23.41
C HIS A 31 -12.53 -5.02 -22.16
N MET A 32 -11.51 -5.17 -21.30
CA MET A 32 -11.71 -5.67 -19.94
C MET A 32 -12.41 -4.55 -19.17
N ALA A 33 -13.69 -4.70 -18.95
CA ALA A 33 -14.46 -3.74 -18.14
C ALA A 33 -13.94 -3.75 -16.68
N TYR A 34 -13.84 -2.59 -16.06
CA TYR A 34 -13.66 -2.49 -14.61
C TYR A 34 -14.86 -3.12 -13.92
N GLN A 35 -14.64 -3.98 -12.95
CA GLN A 35 -15.70 -4.74 -12.31
C GLN A 35 -15.59 -4.66 -10.79
N SER A 36 -16.70 -4.26 -10.18
CA SER A 36 -16.86 -4.31 -8.73
C SER A 36 -17.55 -5.63 -8.36
N PHE A 37 -16.88 -6.46 -7.56
CA PHE A 37 -17.43 -7.67 -6.98
C PHE A 37 -17.54 -7.51 -5.47
N ASN A 38 -18.60 -8.04 -4.87
CA ASN A 38 -18.69 -8.11 -3.41
C ASN A 38 -17.90 -9.34 -2.92
N PRO A 39 -16.75 -9.16 -2.23
CA PRO A 39 -15.90 -10.27 -1.80
C PRO A 39 -16.57 -11.20 -0.75
N ALA A 40 -17.53 -10.66 0.01
CA ALA A 40 -18.27 -11.45 1.00
C ALA A 40 -19.25 -12.45 0.38
N THR A 41 -19.62 -12.25 -0.89
CA THR A 41 -20.62 -13.09 -1.58
C THR A 41 -20.11 -13.65 -2.91
N GLY A 42 -19.02 -13.12 -3.46
CA GLY A 42 -18.50 -13.45 -4.79
C GLY A 42 -19.35 -12.91 -5.95
N LYS A 43 -20.38 -12.10 -5.69
CA LYS A 43 -21.31 -11.61 -6.71
C LYS A 43 -20.80 -10.32 -7.37
N LEU A 44 -20.98 -10.24 -8.70
CA LEU A 44 -20.78 -9.00 -9.46
C LEU A 44 -21.80 -7.96 -8.99
N VAL A 45 -21.30 -6.76 -8.66
CA VAL A 45 -22.11 -5.60 -8.25
C VAL A 45 -22.35 -4.68 -9.44
N LYS A 46 -21.27 -4.30 -10.13
CA LYS A 46 -21.33 -3.35 -11.24
C LYS A 46 -20.11 -3.47 -12.16
N SER A 47 -20.32 -3.18 -13.45
CA SER A 47 -19.25 -3.06 -14.46
C SER A 47 -19.17 -1.63 -14.97
N PHE A 48 -17.97 -1.22 -15.37
CA PHE A 48 -17.66 0.11 -15.89
C PHE A 48 -16.80 -0.03 -17.14
N ASP A 49 -17.06 0.78 -18.14
CA ASP A 49 -16.27 0.78 -19.36
C ASP A 49 -14.92 1.48 -19.16
N GLU A 50 -13.90 0.98 -19.81
CA GLU A 50 -12.63 1.68 -19.92
C GLU A 50 -12.76 2.89 -20.85
N LEU A 51 -11.95 3.91 -20.60
CA LEU A 51 -11.85 5.06 -21.47
C LEU A 51 -11.25 4.65 -22.82
N THR A 52 -11.82 5.19 -23.90
CA THR A 52 -11.14 5.15 -25.20
C THR A 52 -9.90 6.05 -25.18
N ASP A 53 -8.94 5.82 -26.09
CA ASP A 53 -7.74 6.65 -26.20
C ASP A 53 -8.08 8.13 -26.45
N LYS A 54 -9.14 8.41 -27.21
CA LYS A 54 -9.63 9.77 -27.43
C LYS A 54 -10.15 10.43 -26.15
N GLN A 55 -10.88 9.69 -25.32
CA GLN A 55 -11.36 10.20 -24.03
C GLN A 55 -10.19 10.39 -23.05
N LEU A 56 -9.23 9.48 -23.04
CA LEU A 56 -8.01 9.60 -22.26
C LEU A 56 -7.24 10.86 -22.64
N ASP A 57 -6.99 11.10 -23.94
CA ASP A 57 -6.28 12.30 -24.41
C ASP A 57 -7.00 13.59 -24.01
N ALA A 58 -8.33 13.63 -24.13
CA ALA A 58 -9.15 14.78 -23.70
C ALA A 58 -9.03 15.05 -22.19
N LYS A 59 -9.03 14.00 -21.35
CA LYS A 59 -8.83 14.13 -19.90
C LYS A 59 -7.44 14.65 -19.56
N LEU A 60 -6.40 14.15 -20.22
CA LEU A 60 -5.02 14.64 -20.04
C LEU A 60 -4.88 16.11 -20.49
N ALA A 61 -5.54 16.52 -21.57
CA ALA A 61 -5.55 17.91 -22.02
C ALA A 61 -6.25 18.83 -21.00
N THR A 62 -7.37 18.37 -20.42
CA THR A 62 -8.10 19.11 -19.38
C THR A 62 -7.25 19.27 -18.13
N ALA A 63 -6.58 18.21 -17.67
CA ALA A 63 -5.65 18.26 -16.52
C ALA A 63 -4.47 19.23 -16.79
N ALA A 64 -3.86 19.18 -17.97
CA ALA A 64 -2.76 20.08 -18.33
C ALA A 64 -3.21 21.54 -18.39
N LYS A 65 -4.42 21.82 -18.88
CA LYS A 65 -5.02 23.17 -18.87
C LYS A 65 -5.31 23.63 -17.43
N CYS A 66 -5.89 22.77 -16.59
CA CYS A 66 -6.18 23.07 -15.20
C CYS A 66 -4.92 23.46 -14.43
N PHE A 67 -3.80 22.78 -14.67
CA PHE A 67 -2.52 23.11 -14.02
C PHE A 67 -2.10 24.55 -14.24
N GLN A 68 -2.34 25.16 -15.42
CA GLN A 68 -1.94 26.55 -15.70
C GLN A 68 -2.63 27.56 -14.79
N SER A 69 -3.87 27.30 -14.39
CA SER A 69 -4.62 28.16 -13.46
C SER A 69 -4.37 27.75 -12.00
N TRP A 70 -4.32 26.43 -11.70
CA TRP A 70 -4.16 25.96 -10.32
C TRP A 70 -2.83 26.33 -9.69
N LYS A 71 -1.75 26.26 -10.43
CA LYS A 71 -0.40 26.67 -9.95
C LYS A 71 -0.32 28.14 -9.53
N GLN A 72 -1.23 28.99 -10.01
CA GLN A 72 -1.28 30.42 -9.67
C GLN A 72 -2.10 30.69 -8.40
N LYS A 73 -2.85 29.70 -7.91
CA LYS A 73 -3.66 29.85 -6.71
C LYS A 73 -2.77 29.97 -5.47
N THR A 74 -3.17 30.83 -4.55
CA THR A 74 -2.55 30.93 -3.22
C THR A 74 -2.75 29.68 -2.40
N TYR A 75 -1.95 29.49 -1.34
CA TYR A 75 -2.16 28.38 -0.41
C TYR A 75 -3.55 28.43 0.23
N ALA A 76 -4.05 29.60 0.57
CA ALA A 76 -5.40 29.77 1.14
C ALA A 76 -6.51 29.34 0.17
N GLU A 77 -6.42 29.69 -1.12
CA GLU A 77 -7.40 29.28 -2.12
C GLU A 77 -7.38 27.75 -2.35
N ARG A 78 -6.20 27.15 -2.39
CA ARG A 78 -6.07 25.67 -2.50
C ARG A 78 -6.62 25.00 -1.24
N ALA A 79 -6.25 25.50 -0.05
CA ALA A 79 -6.71 24.97 1.22
C ALA A 79 -8.23 25.02 1.36
N ALA A 80 -8.90 26.06 0.85
CA ALA A 80 -10.36 26.17 0.90
C ALA A 80 -11.05 24.98 0.20
N VAL A 81 -10.54 24.52 -0.93
CA VAL A 81 -11.06 23.33 -1.65
C VAL A 81 -10.76 22.05 -0.87
N ILE A 82 -9.51 21.90 -0.41
CA ILE A 82 -9.07 20.67 0.26
C ILE A 82 -9.76 20.49 1.63
N VAL A 83 -9.91 21.56 2.41
CA VAL A 83 -10.65 21.53 3.70
C VAL A 83 -12.12 21.17 3.46
N LYS A 84 -12.75 21.73 2.44
CA LYS A 84 -14.13 21.38 2.11
C LYS A 84 -14.28 19.92 1.70
N ALA A 85 -13.32 19.37 0.92
CA ALA A 85 -13.29 17.95 0.60
C ALA A 85 -13.13 17.09 1.86
N ALA A 86 -12.22 17.47 2.77
CA ALA A 86 -12.03 16.80 4.05
C ALA A 86 -13.31 16.81 4.88
N THR A 87 -14.00 17.95 4.97
CA THR A 87 -15.27 18.07 5.70
C THR A 87 -16.35 17.15 5.11
N ILE A 88 -16.54 17.16 3.79
CA ILE A 88 -17.53 16.27 3.14
C ILE A 88 -17.18 14.80 3.41
N LEU A 89 -15.91 14.43 3.32
CA LEU A 89 -15.45 13.06 3.56
C LEU A 89 -15.70 12.63 5.02
N HIS A 90 -15.45 13.53 5.98
CA HIS A 90 -15.73 13.32 7.39
C HIS A 90 -17.22 13.17 7.66
N ASP A 91 -18.04 14.09 7.17
CA ASP A 91 -19.48 14.13 7.44
C ASP A 91 -20.24 12.97 6.79
N LYS A 92 -19.69 12.43 5.69
CA LYS A 92 -20.25 11.29 4.94
C LYS A 92 -19.43 10.01 5.11
N ALA A 93 -18.71 9.87 6.23
CA ALA A 93 -17.79 8.76 6.45
C ALA A 93 -18.47 7.39 6.28
N ASP A 94 -19.71 7.23 6.71
CA ASP A 94 -20.46 5.98 6.55
C ASP A 94 -20.79 5.68 5.08
N GLU A 95 -21.18 6.67 4.27
CA GLU A 95 -21.46 6.48 2.84
C GLU A 95 -20.23 5.96 2.10
N PHE A 96 -19.06 6.57 2.33
CA PHE A 96 -17.79 6.16 1.73
C PHE A 96 -17.32 4.79 2.27
N ALA A 97 -17.50 4.53 3.56
CA ALA A 97 -17.15 3.24 4.17
C ALA A 97 -17.98 2.09 3.59
N GLU A 98 -19.27 2.30 3.34
CA GLU A 98 -20.14 1.29 2.72
C GLU A 98 -19.69 0.91 1.30
N ILE A 99 -19.28 1.89 0.49
CA ILE A 99 -18.73 1.63 -0.86
C ILE A 99 -17.47 0.77 -0.74
N MET A 100 -16.55 1.12 0.15
CA MET A 100 -15.30 0.39 0.37
C MET A 100 -15.57 -1.05 0.86
N THR A 101 -16.44 -1.21 1.86
CA THR A 101 -16.83 -2.53 2.37
C THR A 101 -17.44 -3.39 1.27
N LEU A 102 -18.26 -2.80 0.40
CA LEU A 102 -18.89 -3.49 -0.71
C LEU A 102 -17.86 -3.98 -1.76
N GLU A 103 -16.86 -3.14 -2.11
CA GLU A 103 -15.94 -3.42 -3.22
C GLU A 103 -14.73 -4.27 -2.83
N MET A 104 -14.21 -4.12 -1.61
CA MET A 104 -13.00 -4.86 -1.22
C MET A 104 -13.15 -5.66 0.09
N GLY A 105 -14.32 -5.67 0.70
CA GLY A 105 -14.63 -6.52 1.85
C GLY A 105 -14.05 -6.05 3.19
N LYS A 106 -13.51 -4.84 3.29
CA LYS A 106 -13.04 -4.27 4.56
C LYS A 106 -14.18 -4.20 5.56
N ARG A 107 -13.93 -4.55 6.83
CA ARG A 107 -14.93 -4.42 7.89
C ARG A 107 -15.39 -2.97 8.00
N ILE A 108 -16.69 -2.76 8.17
CA ILE A 108 -17.27 -1.42 8.16
C ILE A 108 -16.63 -0.47 9.19
N SER A 109 -16.26 -0.98 10.37
CA SER A 109 -15.56 -0.21 11.39
C SER A 109 -14.16 0.23 10.95
N GLU A 110 -13.41 -0.65 10.26
CA GLU A 110 -12.10 -0.32 9.68
C GLU A 110 -12.22 0.61 8.47
N ALA A 111 -13.26 0.42 7.65
CA ALA A 111 -13.54 1.27 6.50
C ALA A 111 -13.87 2.70 6.94
N ARG A 112 -14.72 2.88 7.95
CA ARG A 112 -15.01 4.19 8.56
C ARG A 112 -13.76 4.86 9.11
N GLY A 113 -12.92 4.10 9.83
CA GLY A 113 -11.64 4.60 10.34
C GLY A 113 -10.72 5.08 9.23
N GLU A 114 -10.63 4.37 8.10
CA GLU A 114 -9.85 4.80 6.93
C GLU A 114 -10.38 6.09 6.31
N VAL A 115 -11.70 6.24 6.17
CA VAL A 115 -12.31 7.47 5.62
C VAL A 115 -12.02 8.66 6.51
N LEU A 116 -12.18 8.53 7.84
CA LEU A 116 -11.86 9.59 8.79
C LEU A 116 -10.38 9.97 8.74
N PHE A 117 -9.49 8.99 8.71
CA PHE A 117 -8.05 9.23 8.58
C PHE A 117 -7.68 9.91 7.24
N SER A 118 -8.38 9.56 6.17
CA SER A 118 -8.22 10.24 4.86
C SER A 118 -8.59 11.72 4.94
N SER A 119 -9.66 12.05 5.69
CA SER A 119 -10.04 13.44 5.98
C SER A 119 -8.97 14.17 6.78
N ASP A 120 -8.36 13.50 7.79
CA ASP A 120 -7.30 14.08 8.61
C ASP A 120 -6.06 14.41 7.78
N ILE A 121 -5.67 13.52 6.84
CA ILE A 121 -4.55 13.77 5.91
C ILE A 121 -4.80 15.01 5.05
N LEU A 122 -5.99 15.12 4.44
CA LEU A 122 -6.34 16.29 3.65
C LEU A 122 -6.27 17.57 4.49
N THR A 123 -6.83 17.54 5.70
CA THR A 123 -6.82 18.65 6.64
C THR A 123 -5.40 19.03 7.07
N TYR A 124 -4.55 18.04 7.31
CA TYR A 124 -3.15 18.25 7.70
C TYR A 124 -2.38 19.03 6.63
N TYR A 125 -2.47 18.61 5.37
CA TYR A 125 -1.77 19.32 4.30
C TYR A 125 -2.38 20.68 3.99
N ALA A 126 -3.70 20.85 4.08
CA ALA A 126 -4.32 22.15 3.93
C ALA A 126 -3.80 23.18 4.96
N LYS A 127 -3.52 22.72 6.20
CA LYS A 127 -3.01 23.58 7.28
C LYS A 127 -1.50 23.85 7.21
N ASN A 128 -0.72 22.94 6.64
CA ASN A 128 0.74 22.96 6.80
C ASN A 128 1.53 23.19 5.50
N ALA A 129 0.90 23.09 4.32
CA ALA A 129 1.61 23.11 3.04
C ALA A 129 2.44 24.39 2.83
N GLU A 130 1.90 25.56 3.21
CA GLU A 130 2.63 26.84 3.10
C GLU A 130 3.92 26.81 3.91
N ARG A 131 3.88 26.32 5.13
CA ARG A 131 5.05 26.17 6.01
C ARG A 131 6.07 25.17 5.45
N PHE A 132 5.62 24.04 4.91
CA PHE A 132 6.50 22.99 4.35
C PHE A 132 7.20 23.43 3.06
N LEU A 133 6.58 24.30 2.29
CA LEU A 133 7.08 24.76 1.00
C LEU A 133 7.63 26.20 1.07
N ALA A 134 7.74 26.78 2.26
CA ALA A 134 8.32 28.10 2.46
C ALA A 134 9.76 28.14 1.92
N PRO A 135 10.20 29.27 1.33
CA PRO A 135 11.56 29.42 0.85
C PRO A 135 12.58 29.20 1.98
N THR A 136 13.62 28.42 1.68
CA THR A 136 14.71 28.15 2.62
C THR A 136 15.88 29.08 2.33
N LYS A 137 16.24 29.94 3.28
CA LYS A 137 17.41 30.81 3.18
C LYS A 137 18.70 29.99 3.15
N LEU A 138 19.57 30.33 2.23
CA LEU A 138 20.91 29.72 2.10
C LEU A 138 21.96 30.78 2.48
N HIS A 139 23.17 30.35 2.81
CA HIS A 139 24.23 31.21 3.28
C HIS A 139 25.47 31.12 2.34
N PRO A 140 25.42 31.75 1.15
CA PRO A 140 26.57 31.80 0.26
C PRO A 140 27.65 32.73 0.85
N SER A 141 28.90 32.58 0.40
CA SER A 141 30.01 33.45 0.80
C SER A 141 29.84 34.91 0.35
N ILE A 142 29.12 35.13 -0.76
CA ILE A 142 28.87 36.45 -1.32
C ILE A 142 27.41 36.51 -1.81
N GLY A 143 26.73 37.64 -1.50
CA GLY A 143 25.37 37.89 -1.90
C GLY A 143 24.35 37.13 -1.06
N GLU A 144 23.13 37.04 -1.56
CA GLU A 144 22.01 36.34 -0.94
C GLU A 144 21.54 35.16 -1.80
N ALA A 145 21.07 34.11 -1.16
CA ALA A 145 20.46 32.99 -1.86
C ALA A 145 19.36 32.34 -1.05
N HIS A 146 18.39 31.79 -1.76
CA HIS A 146 17.35 30.98 -1.17
C HIS A 146 16.93 29.85 -2.13
N MET A 147 16.30 28.82 -1.57
CA MET A 147 15.68 27.73 -2.33
C MET A 147 14.17 27.92 -2.32
N GLU A 148 13.57 27.95 -3.50
CA GLU A 148 12.12 27.98 -3.69
C GLU A 148 11.57 26.61 -4.07
N SER A 149 10.34 26.32 -3.62
CA SER A 149 9.58 25.15 -4.06
C SER A 149 8.47 25.55 -5.00
N SER A 150 8.36 24.90 -6.15
CA SER A 150 7.29 25.15 -7.11
C SER A 150 6.71 23.82 -7.65
N PRO A 151 5.41 23.76 -8.01
CA PRO A 151 4.81 22.57 -8.58
C PRO A 151 5.44 22.20 -9.92
N ILE A 152 5.54 20.90 -10.19
CA ILE A 152 6.14 20.40 -11.44
C ILE A 152 5.11 20.23 -12.58
N GLY A 153 3.83 20.03 -12.28
CA GLY A 153 2.80 19.84 -13.30
C GLY A 153 1.74 18.79 -12.99
N VAL A 154 1.36 18.04 -14.01
CA VAL A 154 0.45 16.91 -13.86
C VAL A 154 1.23 15.69 -13.38
N VAL A 155 0.80 15.08 -12.27
CA VAL A 155 1.37 13.86 -11.72
C VAL A 155 0.42 12.69 -11.97
N PHE A 156 0.93 11.60 -12.51
CA PHE A 156 0.18 10.36 -12.67
C PHE A 156 0.37 9.48 -11.45
N CYS A 157 -0.74 9.11 -10.80
CA CYS A 157 -0.76 8.25 -9.62
C CYS A 157 -1.43 6.92 -9.96
N VAL A 158 -0.81 5.80 -9.54
CA VAL A 158 -1.37 4.45 -9.67
C VAL A 158 -1.55 3.89 -8.27
N GLU A 159 -2.81 3.62 -7.89
CA GLU A 159 -3.15 3.31 -6.50
C GLU A 159 -3.83 1.95 -6.36
N PRO A 160 -3.51 1.19 -5.29
CA PRO A 160 -4.02 -0.15 -5.05
C PRO A 160 -5.39 -0.14 -4.35
N TRP A 161 -5.95 -1.33 -4.18
CA TRP A 161 -7.29 -1.56 -3.67
C TRP A 161 -7.40 -1.70 -2.15
N ASN A 162 -6.29 -1.90 -1.44
CA ASN A 162 -6.32 -2.34 -0.03
C ASN A 162 -6.68 -1.22 0.97
N PHE A 163 -6.44 0.05 0.61
CA PHE A 163 -6.87 1.24 1.34
C PHE A 163 -7.35 2.30 0.34
N PRO A 164 -8.54 2.12 -0.25
CA PRO A 164 -8.97 2.87 -1.43
C PRO A 164 -8.97 4.40 -1.25
N TYR A 165 -9.40 4.91 -0.10
CA TYR A 165 -9.45 6.36 0.14
C TYR A 165 -8.17 6.90 0.76
N TYR A 166 -7.54 6.15 1.65
CA TYR A 166 -6.28 6.53 2.26
C TYR A 166 -5.19 6.74 1.21
N GLN A 167 -5.06 5.82 0.25
CA GLN A 167 -4.08 5.93 -0.82
C GLN A 167 -4.32 7.19 -1.67
N LEU A 168 -5.58 7.50 -1.99
CA LEU A 168 -5.93 8.70 -2.76
C LEU A 168 -5.70 9.98 -1.97
N ALA A 169 -6.06 10.03 -0.69
CA ALA A 169 -5.81 11.19 0.17
C ALA A 169 -4.31 11.45 0.37
N ARG A 170 -3.51 10.38 0.46
CA ARG A 170 -2.05 10.42 0.66
C ARG A 170 -1.32 11.09 -0.51
N VAL A 171 -1.80 10.92 -1.73
CA VAL A 171 -1.27 11.63 -2.91
C VAL A 171 -1.99 12.95 -3.17
N ALA A 172 -3.32 13.03 -2.95
CA ALA A 172 -4.09 14.23 -3.25
C ALA A 172 -3.76 15.40 -2.29
N GLY A 173 -3.72 15.14 -0.98
CA GLY A 173 -3.45 16.18 0.01
C GLY A 173 -2.18 16.96 -0.28
N PRO A 174 -1.01 16.33 -0.30
CA PRO A 174 0.25 17.04 -0.51
C PRO A 174 0.38 17.66 -1.90
N HIS A 175 0.04 16.91 -2.96
CA HIS A 175 0.39 17.34 -4.30
C HIS A 175 -0.56 18.42 -4.84
N LEU A 176 -1.87 18.36 -4.51
CA LEU A 176 -2.81 19.45 -4.82
C LEU A 176 -2.46 20.71 -4.02
N MET A 177 -2.08 20.59 -2.75
CA MET A 177 -1.61 21.73 -1.95
C MET A 177 -0.29 22.31 -2.44
N ALA A 178 0.62 21.50 -2.99
CA ALA A 178 1.83 21.98 -3.66
C ALA A 178 1.53 22.77 -4.95
N GLY A 179 0.34 22.61 -5.52
CA GLY A 179 -0.09 23.27 -6.76
C GLY A 179 0.04 22.39 -8.01
N ASN A 180 0.32 21.10 -7.84
CA ASN A 180 0.24 20.09 -8.89
C ASN A 180 -1.22 19.73 -9.20
N VAL A 181 -1.40 18.97 -10.26
CA VAL A 181 -2.66 18.39 -10.71
C VAL A 181 -2.49 16.88 -10.82
N LEU A 182 -3.52 16.11 -10.50
CA LEU A 182 -3.43 14.65 -10.47
C LEU A 182 -4.32 14.01 -11.54
N VAL A 183 -3.76 13.01 -12.23
CA VAL A 183 -4.52 12.01 -12.98
C VAL A 183 -4.24 10.66 -12.34
N VAL A 184 -5.30 9.92 -12.00
CA VAL A 184 -5.17 8.76 -11.09
C VAL A 184 -5.80 7.53 -11.72
N LYS A 185 -5.02 6.44 -11.80
CA LYS A 185 -5.51 5.11 -12.09
C LYS A 185 -5.62 4.31 -10.81
N HIS A 186 -6.82 4.10 -10.33
CA HIS A 186 -7.06 3.20 -9.20
C HIS A 186 -7.15 1.75 -9.63
N ALA A 187 -7.04 0.82 -8.67
CA ALA A 187 -7.19 -0.61 -8.94
C ALA A 187 -8.57 -0.94 -9.54
N GLY A 188 -8.59 -1.87 -10.49
CA GLY A 188 -9.79 -2.21 -11.27
C GLY A 188 -10.92 -2.87 -10.47
N CYS A 189 -10.66 -3.32 -9.24
CA CYS A 189 -11.66 -3.93 -8.35
C CYS A 189 -12.37 -2.93 -7.41
N VAL A 190 -11.93 -1.65 -7.36
CA VAL A 190 -12.52 -0.61 -6.51
C VAL A 190 -12.92 0.65 -7.32
N PRO A 191 -13.58 0.50 -8.48
CA PRO A 191 -13.90 1.63 -9.34
C PRO A 191 -14.90 2.60 -8.72
N GLN A 192 -15.82 2.14 -7.86
CA GLN A 192 -16.80 3.01 -7.21
C GLN A 192 -16.11 3.92 -6.18
N CYS A 193 -15.14 3.41 -5.43
CA CYS A 193 -14.30 4.23 -4.54
C CYS A 193 -13.56 5.32 -5.33
N ALA A 194 -12.96 4.97 -6.47
CA ALA A 194 -12.25 5.92 -7.33
C ALA A 194 -13.16 7.04 -7.86
N ILE A 195 -14.34 6.68 -8.35
CA ILE A 195 -15.36 7.64 -8.86
C ILE A 195 -15.88 8.52 -7.72
N ALA A 196 -16.12 7.93 -6.53
CA ALA A 196 -16.60 8.68 -5.36
C ALA A 196 -15.59 9.74 -4.90
N PHE A 197 -14.28 9.44 -4.96
CA PHE A 197 -13.24 10.39 -4.58
C PHE A 197 -13.08 11.54 -5.59
N GLU A 198 -13.17 11.28 -6.90
CA GLU A 198 -13.22 12.36 -7.91
C GLU A 198 -14.43 13.27 -7.67
N LYS A 199 -15.61 12.66 -7.47
CA LYS A 199 -16.83 13.40 -7.18
C LYS A 199 -16.72 14.24 -5.89
N LEU A 200 -16.11 13.70 -4.83
CA LEU A 200 -15.85 14.41 -3.58
C LEU A 200 -15.12 15.74 -3.83
N LEU A 201 -14.06 15.72 -4.63
CA LEU A 201 -13.29 16.93 -4.92
C LEU A 201 -14.07 17.92 -5.77
N LEU A 202 -14.85 17.44 -6.76
CA LEU A 202 -15.74 18.29 -7.55
C LEU A 202 -16.82 18.95 -6.67
N ASP A 203 -17.46 18.21 -5.78
CA ASP A 203 -18.46 18.72 -4.81
C ASP A 203 -17.83 19.74 -3.82
N ALA A 204 -16.54 19.59 -3.55
CA ALA A 204 -15.77 20.56 -2.76
C ALA A 204 -15.44 21.86 -3.53
N GLY A 205 -15.70 21.91 -4.83
CA GLY A 205 -15.45 23.07 -5.69
C GLY A 205 -14.10 23.02 -6.40
N ALA A 206 -13.48 21.84 -6.49
CA ALA A 206 -12.30 21.65 -7.35
C ALA A 206 -12.66 21.95 -8.82
N PRO A 207 -11.81 22.67 -9.55
CA PRO A 207 -12.01 22.84 -10.99
C PRO A 207 -11.87 21.50 -11.72
N GLU A 208 -12.59 21.34 -12.83
CA GLU A 208 -12.43 20.16 -13.69
C GLU A 208 -10.97 19.99 -14.11
N GLY A 209 -10.49 18.75 -14.01
CA GLY A 209 -9.11 18.39 -14.32
C GLY A 209 -8.13 18.58 -13.17
N LEU A 210 -8.52 19.09 -12.00
CA LEU A 210 -7.62 19.18 -10.82
C LEU A 210 -7.25 17.80 -10.31
N TYR A 211 -8.23 16.93 -10.19
CA TYR A 211 -8.10 15.51 -9.90
C TYR A 211 -8.96 14.75 -10.89
N THR A 212 -8.37 13.83 -11.62
CA THR A 212 -9.07 13.11 -12.68
C THR A 212 -8.89 11.60 -12.50
N ASN A 213 -9.98 10.89 -12.26
CA ASN A 213 -9.98 9.44 -12.24
C ASN A 213 -9.94 8.88 -13.67
N LEU A 214 -9.01 7.95 -13.91
CA LEU A 214 -8.80 7.30 -15.20
C LEU A 214 -9.16 5.81 -15.10
N LEU A 215 -10.29 5.41 -15.65
CA LEU A 215 -10.64 4.00 -15.84
C LEU A 215 -9.95 3.49 -17.11
N ILE A 216 -8.69 3.12 -17.01
CA ILE A 216 -7.81 2.77 -18.13
C ILE A 216 -7.13 1.41 -17.97
N SER A 217 -6.80 0.80 -19.07
CA SER A 217 -6.01 -0.45 -19.10
C SER A 217 -4.56 -0.23 -18.67
N HIS A 218 -3.82 -1.32 -18.46
CA HIS A 218 -2.37 -1.27 -18.22
C HIS A 218 -1.64 -0.67 -19.42
N ALA A 219 -2.02 -1.04 -20.64
CA ALA A 219 -1.42 -0.48 -21.86
C ALA A 219 -1.63 1.04 -21.98
N GLN A 220 -2.80 1.54 -21.58
CA GLN A 220 -3.06 2.98 -21.54
C GLN A 220 -2.28 3.69 -20.42
N SER A 221 -1.96 3.02 -19.31
CA SER A 221 -1.05 3.55 -18.28
C SER A 221 0.33 3.85 -18.87
N ASP A 222 0.79 2.99 -19.76
CA ASP A 222 2.04 3.20 -20.49
C ASP A 222 2.01 4.46 -21.34
N ILE A 223 0.89 4.67 -22.08
CA ILE A 223 0.66 5.90 -22.87
C ILE A 223 0.69 7.13 -21.97
N VAL A 224 0.04 7.07 -20.79
CA VAL A 224 0.03 8.18 -19.83
C VAL A 224 1.45 8.49 -19.34
N ILE A 225 2.24 7.47 -18.99
CA ILE A 225 3.62 7.70 -18.51
C ILE A 225 4.51 8.30 -19.61
N ASP A 226 4.31 7.91 -20.86
CA ASP A 226 5.08 8.46 -22.00
C ASP A 226 4.65 9.88 -22.40
N ASP A 227 3.44 10.30 -22.04
CA ASP A 227 2.89 11.58 -22.42
C ASP A 227 3.69 12.76 -21.83
N THR A 228 4.07 13.73 -22.65
CA THR A 228 4.90 14.88 -22.24
C THR A 228 4.19 15.83 -21.28
N ARG A 229 2.84 15.79 -21.18
CA ARG A 229 2.06 16.56 -20.22
C ARG A 229 2.24 16.04 -18.78
N ILE A 230 2.56 14.77 -18.62
CA ILE A 230 2.82 14.14 -17.31
C ILE A 230 4.26 14.47 -16.88
N LYS A 231 4.40 14.97 -15.66
CA LYS A 231 5.69 15.47 -15.12
C LYS A 231 6.24 14.65 -13.96
N GLY A 232 5.46 13.77 -13.37
CA GLY A 232 5.87 12.88 -12.29
C GLY A 232 4.99 11.64 -12.23
N VAL A 233 5.44 10.59 -11.57
CA VAL A 233 4.72 9.32 -11.43
C VAL A 233 4.82 8.83 -10.00
N ALA A 234 3.68 8.64 -9.33
CA ALA A 234 3.58 7.96 -8.04
C ALA A 234 2.95 6.58 -8.22
N LEU A 235 3.44 5.58 -7.54
CA LEU A 235 2.80 4.27 -7.49
C LEU A 235 2.83 3.71 -6.08
N THR A 236 1.68 3.26 -5.62
CA THR A 236 1.57 2.29 -4.54
C THR A 236 1.08 0.96 -5.13
N GLY A 237 1.81 -0.14 -4.89
CA GLY A 237 1.43 -1.41 -5.49
C GLY A 237 2.41 -2.56 -5.25
N SER A 238 2.40 -3.54 -6.15
CA SER A 238 3.30 -4.69 -6.07
C SER A 238 4.71 -4.36 -6.59
N VAL A 239 5.72 -5.10 -6.11
CA VAL A 239 7.12 -4.95 -6.56
C VAL A 239 7.26 -5.07 -8.09
N PRO A 240 6.64 -6.05 -8.78
CA PRO A 240 6.71 -6.11 -10.23
C PRO A 240 6.15 -4.85 -10.91
N ALA A 241 4.98 -4.37 -10.49
CA ALA A 241 4.39 -3.14 -11.04
C ALA A 241 5.28 -1.91 -10.78
N GLY A 242 5.89 -1.85 -9.58
CA GLY A 242 6.85 -0.78 -9.23
C GLY A 242 8.06 -0.75 -10.16
N ARG A 243 8.65 -1.91 -10.43
CA ARG A 243 9.80 -2.02 -11.33
C ARG A 243 9.46 -1.58 -12.75
N ASP A 244 8.32 -2.00 -13.29
CA ASP A 244 7.88 -1.65 -14.64
C ASP A 244 7.61 -0.15 -14.78
N ILE A 245 6.84 0.42 -13.85
CA ILE A 245 6.49 1.85 -13.86
C ILE A 245 7.70 2.74 -13.60
N ALA A 246 8.58 2.38 -12.66
CA ALA A 246 9.80 3.12 -12.37
C ALA A 246 10.75 3.13 -13.56
N ALA A 247 10.93 1.98 -14.23
CA ALA A 247 11.76 1.89 -15.43
C ALA A 247 11.24 2.80 -16.54
N ARG A 248 9.90 2.82 -16.76
CA ARG A 248 9.28 3.67 -17.76
C ARG A 248 9.32 5.15 -17.40
N ALA A 249 9.09 5.52 -16.15
CA ALA A 249 9.25 6.89 -15.67
C ALA A 249 10.70 7.38 -15.85
N GLY A 250 11.69 6.56 -15.48
CA GLY A 250 13.11 6.84 -15.64
C GLY A 250 13.52 7.02 -17.11
N LYS A 251 13.01 6.20 -18.03
CA LYS A 251 13.22 6.34 -19.48
C LYS A 251 12.74 7.72 -19.98
N ASN A 252 11.69 8.26 -19.37
CA ASN A 252 11.11 9.56 -19.71
C ASN A 252 11.67 10.72 -18.85
N LEU A 253 12.68 10.47 -18.02
CA LEU A 253 13.29 11.44 -17.08
C LEU A 253 12.26 12.08 -16.12
N LYS A 254 11.23 11.35 -15.74
CA LYS A 254 10.21 11.81 -14.80
C LYS A 254 10.56 11.38 -13.38
N PRO A 255 10.53 12.31 -12.40
CA PRO A 255 10.65 11.92 -10.99
C PRO A 255 9.54 10.96 -10.63
N SER A 256 9.87 9.99 -9.76
CA SER A 256 8.91 8.99 -9.32
C SER A 256 9.04 8.69 -7.83
N SER A 257 7.93 8.24 -7.21
CA SER A 257 7.85 7.70 -5.86
C SER A 257 7.20 6.33 -5.94
N MET A 258 7.80 5.33 -5.26
CA MET A 258 7.36 3.94 -5.29
C MET A 258 7.14 3.45 -3.86
N GLU A 259 5.88 3.17 -3.53
CA GLU A 259 5.47 2.54 -2.28
C GLU A 259 5.01 1.11 -2.60
N LEU A 260 5.82 0.12 -2.20
CA LEU A 260 5.63 -1.26 -2.65
C LEU A 260 5.31 -2.21 -1.49
N GLY A 261 5.43 -3.52 -1.75
CA GLY A 261 5.18 -4.54 -0.76
C GLY A 261 6.11 -4.47 0.45
N GLY A 262 5.78 -5.21 1.49
CA GLY A 262 6.58 -5.33 2.68
C GLY A 262 6.41 -6.69 3.36
N SER A 263 7.43 -7.13 4.08
CA SER A 263 7.40 -8.32 4.94
C SER A 263 7.95 -7.95 6.33
N ASP A 264 7.22 -7.04 7.00
CA ASP A 264 7.67 -6.38 8.21
C ASP A 264 7.97 -7.37 9.34
N ALA A 265 9.11 -7.15 10.00
CA ALA A 265 9.51 -7.90 11.17
C ALA A 265 8.80 -7.37 12.43
N PHE A 266 8.21 -8.29 13.19
CA PHE A 266 7.66 -8.07 14.52
C PHE A 266 8.56 -8.76 15.53
N ILE A 267 9.53 -8.02 16.11
CA ILE A 267 10.57 -8.55 16.96
C ILE A 267 10.09 -8.54 18.42
N VAL A 268 10.20 -9.68 19.11
CA VAL A 268 9.83 -9.82 20.53
C VAL A 268 11.05 -10.26 21.32
N LEU A 269 11.55 -9.36 22.17
CA LEU A 269 12.68 -9.62 23.05
C LEU A 269 12.21 -10.28 24.35
N GLU A 270 13.13 -10.91 25.09
CA GLU A 270 12.83 -11.74 26.24
C GLU A 270 12.21 -10.99 27.44
N ASP A 271 12.32 -9.70 27.49
CA ASP A 271 11.76 -8.81 28.52
C ASP A 271 10.45 -8.13 28.12
N ALA A 272 9.94 -8.40 26.91
CA ALA A 272 8.71 -7.79 26.40
C ALA A 272 7.50 -8.07 27.33
N ASP A 273 6.60 -7.08 27.44
CA ASP A 273 5.29 -7.30 28.05
C ASP A 273 4.44 -8.17 27.13
N LEU A 274 4.22 -9.41 27.51
CA LEU A 274 3.63 -10.40 26.62
C LEU A 274 2.18 -10.08 26.29
N ASP A 275 1.37 -9.60 27.24
CA ASP A 275 -0.05 -9.33 27.00
C ASP A 275 -0.23 -8.11 26.09
N HIS A 276 0.55 -7.07 26.30
CA HIS A 276 0.63 -5.93 25.40
C HIS A 276 1.11 -6.34 24.00
N THR A 277 2.15 -7.16 23.93
CA THR A 277 2.72 -7.65 22.67
C THR A 277 1.72 -8.47 21.87
N ILE A 278 0.98 -9.38 22.50
CA ILE A 278 -0.04 -10.21 21.83
C ILE A 278 -1.17 -9.35 21.26
N LYS A 279 -1.64 -8.33 22.01
CA LYS A 279 -2.65 -7.40 21.51
C LYS A 279 -2.21 -6.76 20.18
N TRP A 280 -0.98 -6.25 20.13
CA TRP A 280 -0.42 -5.64 18.94
C TRP A 280 -0.09 -6.65 17.83
N ALA A 281 0.31 -7.87 18.18
CA ALA A 281 0.54 -8.95 17.22
C ALA A 281 -0.73 -9.33 16.48
N VAL A 282 -1.84 -9.49 17.20
CA VAL A 282 -3.16 -9.78 16.60
C VAL A 282 -3.62 -8.63 15.72
N TRP A 283 -3.60 -7.41 16.23
CA TRP A 283 -4.01 -6.24 15.48
C TRP A 283 -3.14 -6.04 14.23
N GLY A 284 -1.80 -6.08 14.39
CA GLY A 284 -0.85 -5.85 13.31
C GLY A 284 -0.87 -6.91 12.21
N ARG A 285 -1.37 -8.14 12.51
CA ARG A 285 -1.54 -9.16 11.48
C ARG A 285 -2.93 -9.14 10.85
N MET A 286 -3.98 -8.84 11.63
CA MET A 286 -5.36 -9.07 11.22
C MET A 286 -6.11 -7.82 10.76
N TYR A 287 -5.58 -6.61 10.99
CA TYR A 287 -6.14 -5.38 10.45
C TYR A 287 -6.29 -5.47 8.92
N ASN A 288 -7.45 -5.10 8.40
CA ASN A 288 -7.83 -5.29 7.00
C ASN A 288 -7.67 -6.75 6.51
N THR A 289 -7.94 -7.72 7.39
CA THR A 289 -7.72 -9.16 7.12
C THR A 289 -6.28 -9.46 6.68
N GLY A 290 -5.29 -8.68 7.17
CA GLY A 290 -3.88 -8.82 6.84
C GLY A 290 -3.46 -8.26 5.49
N GLN A 291 -4.35 -7.60 4.76
CA GLN A 291 -4.12 -7.03 3.43
C GLN A 291 -3.50 -5.61 3.53
N THR A 292 -2.36 -5.52 4.22
CA THR A 292 -1.66 -4.28 4.53
C THR A 292 -0.18 -4.44 4.21
N CYS A 293 0.40 -3.51 3.46
CA CYS A 293 1.81 -3.56 3.09
C CYS A 293 2.73 -3.57 4.33
N CYS A 294 2.44 -2.74 5.33
CA CYS A 294 3.17 -2.64 6.59
C CYS A 294 2.61 -3.54 7.71
N ALA A 295 1.82 -4.57 7.40
CA ALA A 295 1.37 -5.53 8.41
C ALA A 295 2.54 -6.33 9.00
N ALA A 296 2.43 -6.71 10.27
CA ALA A 296 3.33 -7.68 10.90
C ALA A 296 3.21 -9.03 10.17
N LYS A 297 4.24 -9.43 9.43
CA LYS A 297 4.25 -10.67 8.66
C LYS A 297 5.19 -11.70 9.26
N ARG A 298 6.40 -11.28 9.68
CA ARG A 298 7.44 -12.13 10.26
C ARG A 298 7.53 -11.90 11.77
N PHE A 299 6.98 -12.80 12.56
CA PHE A 299 7.02 -12.78 14.03
C PHE A 299 8.32 -13.44 14.50
N ILE A 300 9.31 -12.63 14.85
CA ILE A 300 10.66 -13.04 15.25
C ILE A 300 10.75 -12.97 16.78
N VAL A 301 10.64 -14.11 17.44
CA VAL A 301 10.50 -14.18 18.89
C VAL A 301 11.72 -14.86 19.51
N VAL A 302 12.34 -14.21 20.50
CA VAL A 302 13.45 -14.79 21.26
C VAL A 302 12.98 -16.04 22.01
N GLU A 303 13.79 -17.09 21.95
CA GLU A 303 13.48 -18.46 22.41
C GLU A 303 12.85 -18.51 23.78
N LYS A 304 13.31 -17.68 24.72
CA LYS A 304 12.80 -17.61 26.11
C LYS A 304 11.31 -17.30 26.22
N LEU A 305 10.73 -16.56 25.25
CA LEU A 305 9.30 -16.23 25.20
C LEU A 305 8.54 -16.97 24.12
N ALA A 306 9.23 -17.66 23.21
CA ALA A 306 8.64 -18.19 21.98
C ALA A 306 7.44 -19.10 22.21
N ASP A 307 7.50 -20.04 23.15
CA ASP A 307 6.41 -20.98 23.42
C ASP A 307 5.18 -20.27 24.01
N LYS A 308 5.38 -19.39 25.00
CA LYS A 308 4.31 -18.61 25.62
C LYS A 308 3.67 -17.63 24.63
N PHE A 309 4.49 -17.00 23.79
CA PHE A 309 3.99 -16.13 22.73
C PHE A 309 3.12 -16.92 21.75
N LEU A 310 3.61 -18.04 21.26
CA LEU A 310 2.93 -18.87 20.26
C LEU A 310 1.61 -19.43 20.79
N GLU A 311 1.57 -19.89 22.05
CA GLU A 311 0.35 -20.33 22.74
C GLU A 311 -0.70 -19.23 22.79
N LYS A 312 -0.34 -18.05 23.33
CA LYS A 312 -1.30 -16.92 23.46
C LYS A 312 -1.72 -16.37 22.10
N PHE A 313 -0.80 -16.25 21.15
CA PHE A 313 -1.05 -15.72 19.83
C PHE A 313 -1.98 -16.65 19.02
N SER A 314 -1.70 -17.97 19.04
CA SER A 314 -2.56 -18.95 18.35
C SER A 314 -3.96 -19.01 18.95
N ALA A 315 -4.08 -18.95 20.28
CA ALA A 315 -5.37 -18.87 20.96
C ALA A 315 -6.17 -17.62 20.57
N ALA A 316 -5.50 -16.46 20.56
CA ALA A 316 -6.14 -15.18 20.18
C ALA A 316 -6.59 -15.17 18.71
N LEU A 317 -5.77 -15.69 17.79
CA LEU A 317 -6.13 -15.78 16.37
C LEU A 317 -7.27 -16.77 16.12
N SER A 318 -7.28 -17.92 16.81
CA SER A 318 -8.32 -18.95 16.70
C SER A 318 -9.68 -18.47 17.22
N ALA A 319 -9.69 -17.47 18.10
CA ALA A 319 -10.93 -16.89 18.64
C ALA A 319 -11.61 -15.93 17.64
N LEU A 320 -10.91 -15.46 16.61
CA LEU A 320 -11.46 -14.54 15.62
C LEU A 320 -12.47 -15.26 14.72
N LYS A 321 -13.70 -14.73 14.67
CA LYS A 321 -14.78 -15.29 13.86
C LYS A 321 -14.97 -14.44 12.59
N ALA A 322 -15.00 -15.13 11.46
CA ALA A 322 -15.37 -14.53 10.19
C ALA A 322 -16.87 -14.19 10.13
N GLY A 323 -17.18 -13.00 9.66
CA GLY A 323 -18.56 -12.51 9.59
C GLY A 323 -18.85 -11.71 8.33
N ASP A 324 -20.05 -11.15 8.24
CA ASP A 324 -20.41 -10.14 7.25
C ASP A 324 -19.58 -8.87 7.54
N PRO A 325 -18.82 -8.33 6.58
CA PRO A 325 -18.00 -7.14 6.82
C PRO A 325 -18.84 -5.89 7.14
N LYS A 326 -20.14 -5.90 6.86
CA LYS A 326 -21.09 -4.83 7.24
C LYS A 326 -21.52 -4.89 8.70
N ASP A 327 -21.37 -6.03 9.37
CA ASP A 327 -21.69 -6.17 10.78
C ASP A 327 -20.54 -5.60 11.63
N GLU A 328 -20.83 -4.60 12.47
CA GLU A 328 -19.88 -3.96 13.40
C GLU A 328 -19.18 -4.94 14.34
N LYS A 329 -19.80 -6.09 14.62
CA LYS A 329 -19.24 -7.13 15.50
C LYS A 329 -18.32 -8.12 14.78
N THR A 330 -18.23 -8.05 13.46
CA THR A 330 -17.36 -8.95 12.70
C THR A 330 -15.90 -8.73 13.08
N ALA A 331 -15.22 -9.80 13.48
CA ALA A 331 -13.81 -9.76 13.84
C ALA A 331 -12.88 -9.97 12.63
N LEU A 332 -13.32 -10.74 11.62
CA LEU A 332 -12.55 -11.05 10.42
C LEU A 332 -13.42 -10.92 9.17
N GLY A 333 -13.04 -10.04 8.25
CA GLY A 333 -13.65 -9.88 6.93
C GLY A 333 -13.11 -10.88 5.89
N PRO A 334 -13.62 -10.82 4.64
CA PRO A 334 -13.07 -11.59 3.53
C PRO A 334 -11.74 -11.00 3.02
N LEU A 335 -11.02 -11.74 2.20
CA LEU A 335 -10.03 -11.20 1.28
C LEU A 335 -10.74 -10.46 0.14
N SER A 336 -10.04 -9.55 -0.52
CA SER A 336 -10.62 -8.64 -1.53
C SER A 336 -11.17 -9.34 -2.77
N SER A 337 -10.76 -10.57 -3.03
CA SER A 337 -11.22 -11.36 -4.19
C SER A 337 -10.94 -12.84 -4.01
N GLU A 338 -11.63 -13.64 -4.83
CA GLU A 338 -11.39 -15.07 -4.94
C GLU A 338 -9.95 -15.38 -5.42
N SER A 339 -9.45 -14.60 -6.36
CA SER A 339 -8.07 -14.77 -6.85
C SER A 339 -7.04 -14.50 -5.75
N ALA A 340 -7.24 -13.49 -4.90
CA ALA A 340 -6.37 -13.21 -3.77
C ALA A 340 -6.38 -14.37 -2.74
N LEU A 341 -7.55 -14.95 -2.48
CA LEU A 341 -7.68 -16.12 -1.62
C LEU A 341 -6.93 -17.33 -2.18
N LEU A 342 -7.14 -17.65 -3.46
CA LEU A 342 -6.50 -18.81 -4.11
C LEU A 342 -4.98 -18.65 -4.16
N GLN A 343 -4.49 -17.46 -4.49
CA GLN A 343 -3.07 -17.16 -4.49
C GLN A 343 -2.43 -17.34 -3.11
N LEU A 344 -3.10 -16.84 -2.06
CA LEU A 344 -2.59 -16.95 -0.70
C LEU A 344 -2.62 -18.39 -0.17
N LEU A 345 -3.65 -19.18 -0.53
CA LEU A 345 -3.70 -20.62 -0.21
C LEU A 345 -2.57 -21.37 -0.93
N GLU A 346 -2.27 -21.02 -2.17
CA GLU A 346 -1.16 -21.62 -2.91
C GLU A 346 0.19 -21.28 -2.28
N GLN A 347 0.41 -20.03 -1.83
CA GLN A 347 1.62 -19.66 -1.10
C GLN A 347 1.79 -20.52 0.18
N VAL A 348 0.69 -20.76 0.93
CA VAL A 348 0.72 -21.64 2.12
C VAL A 348 1.07 -23.08 1.71
N ASN A 349 0.48 -23.61 0.64
CA ASN A 349 0.76 -24.94 0.15
C ASN A 349 2.22 -25.10 -0.29
N GLN A 350 2.78 -24.11 -0.98
CA GLN A 350 4.19 -24.09 -1.38
C GLN A 350 5.12 -24.02 -0.15
N ALA A 351 4.77 -23.20 0.85
CA ALA A 351 5.55 -23.17 2.09
C ALA A 351 5.57 -24.54 2.78
N VAL A 352 4.44 -25.23 2.87
CA VAL A 352 4.32 -26.57 3.46
C VAL A 352 5.10 -27.60 2.66
N ALA A 353 5.00 -27.59 1.34
CA ALA A 353 5.74 -28.49 0.45
C ALA A 353 7.27 -28.34 0.61
N HIS A 354 7.74 -27.17 1.04
CA HIS A 354 9.15 -26.90 1.35
C HIS A 354 9.50 -26.97 2.84
N GLY A 355 8.66 -27.62 3.65
CA GLY A 355 8.97 -28.01 5.02
C GLY A 355 8.45 -27.10 6.13
N ALA A 356 7.71 -26.04 5.81
CA ALA A 356 6.98 -25.28 6.82
C ALA A 356 5.82 -26.12 7.39
N LYS A 357 5.41 -25.80 8.62
CA LYS A 357 4.26 -26.44 9.27
C LYS A 357 3.14 -25.43 9.50
N VAL A 358 1.91 -25.86 9.23
CA VAL A 358 0.71 -25.10 9.60
C VAL A 358 0.40 -25.43 11.06
N LEU A 359 0.52 -24.44 11.94
CA LEU A 359 0.14 -24.60 13.35
C LEU A 359 -1.37 -24.44 13.52
N ILE A 360 -1.97 -23.40 12.89
CA ILE A 360 -3.42 -23.17 12.83
C ILE A 360 -3.79 -22.66 11.43
N GLY A 361 -5.04 -22.83 11.04
CA GLY A 361 -5.60 -22.26 9.80
C GLY A 361 -5.16 -23.00 8.54
N GLY A 362 -4.56 -22.29 7.59
CA GLY A 362 -4.07 -22.82 6.32
C GLY A 362 -5.15 -23.21 5.32
N LYS A 363 -6.39 -22.77 5.50
CA LYS A 363 -7.52 -23.21 4.69
C LYS A 363 -8.59 -22.12 4.49
N ARG A 364 -9.39 -22.31 3.44
CA ARG A 364 -10.63 -21.56 3.23
C ARG A 364 -11.60 -21.80 4.39
N ILE A 365 -12.36 -20.78 4.75
CA ILE A 365 -13.53 -20.94 5.66
C ILE A 365 -14.74 -21.32 4.80
N GLU A 366 -15.43 -22.38 5.18
CA GLU A 366 -16.61 -22.91 4.48
C GLU A 366 -17.83 -21.96 4.63
N ARG A 367 -17.85 -20.95 3.78
CA ARG A 367 -18.94 -19.97 3.65
C ARG A 367 -18.85 -19.28 2.28
N PRO A 368 -19.93 -18.63 1.78
CA PRO A 368 -19.86 -17.79 0.59
C PRO A 368 -18.81 -16.68 0.73
N GLY A 369 -18.14 -16.34 -0.37
CA GLY A 369 -17.13 -15.29 -0.41
C GLY A 369 -15.69 -15.79 -0.17
N SER A 370 -14.77 -14.85 -0.14
CA SER A 370 -13.32 -15.12 -0.18
C SER A 370 -12.70 -15.10 1.20
N TYR A 371 -13.13 -16.02 2.07
CA TYR A 371 -12.69 -16.06 3.48
C TYR A 371 -11.59 -17.10 3.71
N MET A 372 -10.53 -16.68 4.42
CA MET A 372 -9.43 -17.55 4.85
C MET A 372 -9.33 -17.56 6.37
N ALA A 373 -9.07 -18.72 6.94
CA ALA A 373 -8.82 -18.86 8.37
C ALA A 373 -7.50 -18.16 8.77
N PRO A 374 -7.45 -17.47 9.91
CA PRO A 374 -6.20 -16.97 10.47
C PRO A 374 -5.19 -18.11 10.57
N THR A 375 -3.98 -17.88 10.04
CA THR A 375 -2.99 -18.92 9.80
C THR A 375 -1.68 -18.55 10.49
N ILE A 376 -1.03 -19.54 11.12
CA ILE A 376 0.35 -19.43 11.57
C ILE A 376 1.17 -20.53 10.91
N LEU A 377 2.24 -20.13 10.22
CA LEU A 377 3.26 -21.03 9.69
C LEU A 377 4.49 -21.02 10.61
N THR A 378 5.03 -22.20 10.88
CA THR A 378 6.26 -22.43 11.69
C THR A 378 7.28 -23.25 10.90
N ASP A 379 8.46 -23.44 11.46
CA ASP A 379 9.54 -24.23 10.87
C ASP A 379 10.01 -23.76 9.47
N ILE A 380 9.87 -22.46 9.22
CA ILE A 380 10.29 -21.82 7.98
C ILE A 380 11.81 -21.66 8.00
N LYS A 381 12.50 -22.30 7.06
CA LYS A 381 13.96 -22.28 6.95
C LYS A 381 14.40 -21.50 5.69
N PRO A 382 15.65 -21.03 5.63
CA PRO A 382 16.21 -20.51 4.39
C PRO A 382 16.02 -21.51 3.23
N GLY A 383 15.61 -21.01 2.06
CA GLY A 383 15.23 -21.83 0.89
C GLY A 383 13.75 -22.19 0.81
N ASN A 384 12.96 -22.00 1.87
CA ASN A 384 11.51 -22.05 1.78
C ASN A 384 11.00 -20.77 1.13
N PRO A 385 10.05 -20.81 0.15
CA PRO A 385 9.48 -19.62 -0.49
C PRO A 385 8.94 -18.60 0.54
N ALA A 386 8.28 -19.08 1.60
CA ALA A 386 7.74 -18.22 2.66
C ALA A 386 8.79 -17.37 3.40
N PHE A 387 10.07 -17.68 3.25
CA PHE A 387 11.15 -16.89 3.84
C PHE A 387 11.34 -15.53 3.14
N ARG A 388 10.99 -15.45 1.84
CA ARG A 388 11.14 -14.27 0.99
C ARG A 388 9.82 -13.66 0.55
N ASP A 389 8.74 -14.45 0.45
CA ASP A 389 7.47 -14.01 -0.09
C ASP A 389 6.72 -13.07 0.87
N GLU A 390 5.98 -12.14 0.28
CA GLU A 390 4.99 -11.36 0.99
C GLU A 390 3.65 -12.12 1.07
N PHE A 391 3.19 -12.41 2.28
CA PHE A 391 1.87 -13.00 2.53
C PHE A 391 0.85 -11.88 2.79
N PHE A 392 0.08 -11.54 1.74
CA PHE A 392 -0.85 -10.41 1.75
C PHE A 392 -2.26 -10.82 2.20
N GLY A 393 -2.36 -11.31 3.44
CA GLY A 393 -3.60 -11.81 4.05
C GLY A 393 -3.35 -12.35 5.47
N PRO A 394 -4.30 -13.06 6.09
CA PRO A 394 -4.28 -13.42 7.50
C PRO A 394 -3.31 -14.59 7.82
N VAL A 395 -2.06 -14.48 7.34
CA VAL A 395 -1.00 -15.50 7.52
C VAL A 395 0.18 -14.89 8.26
N ALA A 396 0.52 -15.44 9.42
CA ALA A 396 1.67 -15.08 10.23
C ALA A 396 2.81 -16.09 10.03
N LEU A 397 4.01 -15.60 9.79
CA LEU A 397 5.23 -16.39 9.69
C LEU A 397 5.97 -16.32 11.03
N PHE A 398 6.10 -17.43 11.73
CA PHE A 398 6.70 -17.46 13.05
C PHE A 398 8.13 -18.01 13.01
N PHE A 399 9.05 -17.26 13.60
CA PHE A 399 10.46 -17.59 13.70
C PHE A 399 10.91 -17.54 15.17
N ARG A 400 11.54 -18.61 15.62
CA ARG A 400 12.21 -18.69 16.91
C ARG A 400 13.68 -18.36 16.72
N VAL A 401 14.20 -17.44 17.52
CA VAL A 401 15.61 -17.04 17.47
C VAL A 401 16.25 -17.13 18.85
N LYS A 402 17.55 -17.34 18.87
CA LYS A 402 18.31 -17.54 20.09
C LYS A 402 18.32 -16.28 20.99
N ASP A 403 18.57 -15.12 20.40
CA ASP A 403 18.84 -13.87 21.10
C ASP A 403 18.53 -12.65 20.21
N GLU A 404 18.79 -11.44 20.74
CA GLU A 404 18.62 -10.16 20.05
C GLU A 404 19.44 -10.07 18.76
N GLU A 405 20.69 -10.53 18.76
CA GLU A 405 21.55 -10.48 17.57
C GLU A 405 21.00 -11.35 16.44
N ALA A 406 20.53 -12.53 16.76
CA ALA A 406 19.86 -13.40 15.79
C ALA A 406 18.53 -12.80 15.30
N ALA A 407 17.80 -12.08 16.15
CA ALA A 407 16.57 -11.38 15.74
C ALA A 407 16.87 -10.26 14.76
N ILE A 408 17.89 -9.45 15.01
CA ILE A 408 18.32 -8.38 14.12
C ILE A 408 18.79 -8.95 12.77
N ALA A 409 19.64 -9.98 12.81
CA ALA A 409 20.13 -10.62 11.61
C ALA A 409 18.99 -11.14 10.72
N LEU A 410 18.01 -11.85 11.32
CA LEU A 410 16.86 -12.37 10.60
C LEU A 410 15.93 -11.25 10.11
N ALA A 411 15.75 -10.19 10.89
CA ALA A 411 14.92 -9.05 10.46
C ALA A 411 15.49 -8.40 9.19
N ASN A 412 16.81 -8.25 9.11
CA ASN A 412 17.51 -7.67 7.96
C ASN A 412 17.66 -8.64 6.78
N ASP A 413 17.53 -9.95 6.99
CA ASP A 413 17.54 -10.94 5.93
C ASP A 413 16.18 -10.98 5.21
N SER A 414 15.92 -9.91 4.48
CA SER A 414 14.70 -9.69 3.67
C SER A 414 15.01 -8.78 2.50
N ASP A 415 14.36 -9.07 1.37
CA ASP A 415 14.41 -8.21 0.19
C ASP A 415 13.57 -6.93 0.41
N PHE A 416 12.63 -6.97 1.35
CA PHE A 416 11.78 -5.85 1.75
C PHE A 416 12.41 -5.02 2.87
N GLY A 417 11.99 -3.76 2.95
CA GLY A 417 12.41 -2.83 3.99
C GLY A 417 11.39 -1.70 4.21
N LEU A 418 10.08 -2.03 4.30
CA LEU A 418 9.06 -1.01 4.52
C LEU A 418 9.08 -0.55 5.97
N GLY A 419 8.86 -1.46 6.90
CA GLY A 419 8.85 -1.14 8.31
C GLY A 419 9.12 -2.33 9.22
N GLY A 420 8.89 -2.14 10.51
CA GLY A 420 9.00 -3.16 11.53
C GLY A 420 8.67 -2.65 12.92
N SER A 421 8.61 -3.59 13.86
CA SER A 421 8.33 -3.29 15.26
C SER A 421 9.25 -4.09 16.18
N VAL A 422 9.60 -3.52 17.34
CA VAL A 422 10.34 -4.21 18.39
C VAL A 422 9.65 -4.02 19.74
N PHE A 423 9.49 -5.11 20.47
CA PHE A 423 8.83 -5.16 21.77
C PHE A 423 9.83 -5.52 22.86
N THR A 424 9.96 -4.63 23.86
CA THR A 424 10.88 -4.75 25.02
C THR A 424 10.41 -3.78 26.11
N LYS A 425 10.67 -4.06 27.38
CA LYS A 425 10.43 -3.11 28.48
C LYS A 425 11.50 -2.02 28.56
N ASP A 426 12.69 -2.24 27.99
CA ASP A 426 13.76 -1.25 27.93
C ASP A 426 13.66 -0.41 26.65
N ALA A 427 13.10 0.79 26.75
CA ALA A 427 12.96 1.71 25.62
C ALA A 427 14.30 2.10 24.97
N ALA A 428 15.38 2.19 25.74
CA ALA A 428 16.71 2.49 25.20
C ALA A 428 17.24 1.32 24.37
N ARG A 429 17.01 0.09 24.84
CA ARG A 429 17.28 -1.13 24.07
C ARG A 429 16.46 -1.17 22.78
N GLY A 430 15.17 -0.88 22.87
CA GLY A 430 14.30 -0.79 21.69
C GLY A 430 14.84 0.17 20.64
N LYS A 431 15.31 1.37 21.04
CA LYS A 431 15.94 2.35 20.13
C LYS A 431 17.22 1.81 19.49
N ARG A 432 18.08 1.12 20.26
CA ARG A 432 19.30 0.50 19.73
C ARG A 432 19.00 -0.60 18.71
N VAL A 433 18.00 -1.44 18.97
CA VAL A 433 17.57 -2.47 17.99
C VAL A 433 16.99 -1.79 16.75
N ALA A 434 16.05 -0.85 16.91
CA ALA A 434 15.44 -0.15 15.80
C ALA A 434 16.46 0.51 14.87
N SER A 435 17.52 1.13 15.40
CA SER A 435 18.58 1.77 14.59
C SER A 435 19.45 0.79 13.79
N ARG A 436 19.31 -0.52 14.03
CA ARG A 436 20.08 -1.59 13.35
C ARG A 436 19.25 -2.36 12.33
N ILE A 437 17.97 -2.01 12.15
CA ILE A 437 17.08 -2.65 11.17
C ILE A 437 17.03 -1.80 9.90
N ASP A 438 17.28 -2.43 8.76
CA ASP A 438 17.34 -1.80 7.42
C ASP A 438 15.94 -1.63 6.82
N THR A 439 15.16 -0.71 7.39
CA THR A 439 13.78 -0.39 6.96
C THR A 439 13.56 1.12 6.93
N GLY A 440 12.49 1.54 6.26
CA GLY A 440 12.10 2.95 6.24
C GLY A 440 11.49 3.42 7.56
N MET A 441 10.86 2.53 8.31
CA MET A 441 10.12 2.85 9.54
C MET A 441 10.33 1.79 10.62
N MET A 442 10.48 2.21 11.88
CA MET A 442 10.55 1.29 13.04
C MET A 442 9.74 1.82 14.20
N PHE A 443 8.99 0.93 14.84
CA PHE A 443 8.12 1.23 15.97
C PHE A 443 8.55 0.44 17.22
N ILE A 444 8.50 1.07 18.38
CA ILE A 444 8.89 0.45 19.65
C ILE A 444 7.65 0.28 20.51
N ASN A 445 7.35 -0.96 20.91
CA ASN A 445 6.17 -1.33 21.69
C ASN A 445 4.83 -0.90 21.06
N ASN A 446 4.82 -0.77 19.75
CA ASN A 446 3.67 -0.41 18.93
C ASN A 446 3.79 -1.08 17.56
N MET A 447 2.71 -1.13 16.81
CA MET A 447 2.71 -1.57 15.43
C MET A 447 3.07 -0.44 14.48
N ASN A 448 3.65 -0.81 13.35
CA ASN A 448 3.82 0.06 12.21
C ASN A 448 2.45 0.55 11.71
N TRP A 449 2.25 1.86 11.74
CA TRP A 449 1.01 2.52 11.33
C TRP A 449 1.32 3.89 10.74
N SER A 450 0.33 4.45 10.05
CA SER A 450 0.45 5.76 9.40
C SER A 450 -0.15 6.85 10.28
N ASP A 451 0.56 7.96 10.38
CA ASP A 451 0.08 9.23 10.92
C ASP A 451 0.30 10.32 9.87
N ALA A 452 -0.58 11.30 9.79
CA ALA A 452 -0.46 12.37 8.79
C ALA A 452 0.85 13.17 8.93
N GLU A 453 1.37 13.27 10.16
CA GLU A 453 2.57 14.00 10.53
C GLU A 453 3.88 13.24 10.30
N LEU A 454 3.81 11.90 10.18
CA LEU A 454 5.00 11.05 10.14
C LEU A 454 5.29 10.59 8.71
N PRO A 455 6.55 10.66 8.26
CA PRO A 455 6.92 10.14 6.94
C PRO A 455 6.65 8.64 6.83
N PHE A 456 6.05 8.23 5.73
CA PHE A 456 5.77 6.84 5.39
C PHE A 456 6.57 6.43 4.16
N GLY A 457 7.20 5.25 4.18
CA GLY A 457 7.89 4.68 3.02
C GLY A 457 9.04 3.77 3.38
N GLY A 458 9.47 2.99 2.39
CA GLY A 458 10.43 1.91 2.53
C GLY A 458 11.80 2.17 1.90
N VAL A 459 12.60 1.11 1.94
CA VAL A 459 13.87 0.92 1.25
C VAL A 459 13.89 -0.47 0.61
N LYS A 460 14.96 -0.83 -0.11
CA LYS A 460 15.08 -2.12 -0.82
C LYS A 460 13.89 -2.31 -1.79
N ASP A 461 13.35 -3.53 -1.91
CA ASP A 461 12.20 -3.84 -2.78
C ASP A 461 10.87 -3.24 -2.28
N SER A 462 10.84 -2.61 -1.11
CA SER A 462 9.68 -1.82 -0.68
C SER A 462 9.61 -0.43 -1.32
N GLY A 463 10.57 -0.08 -2.16
CA GLY A 463 10.53 1.12 -2.99
C GLY A 463 11.39 2.27 -2.48
N TYR A 464 11.04 3.49 -2.91
CA TYR A 464 11.78 4.71 -2.62
C TYR A 464 10.85 5.93 -2.66
N GLY A 465 11.33 7.03 -2.10
CA GLY A 465 10.51 8.20 -1.80
C GLY A 465 9.95 8.13 -0.39
N ARG A 466 9.24 9.17 0.00
CA ARG A 466 8.46 9.21 1.26
C ARG A 466 7.15 9.91 1.00
N GLU A 467 6.10 9.37 1.60
CA GLU A 467 4.80 9.99 1.62
C GLU A 467 4.46 10.42 3.05
N LEU A 468 3.42 11.21 3.24
CA LEU A 468 3.04 11.82 4.52
C LEU A 468 4.12 12.73 5.12
N GLY A 469 3.82 13.33 6.27
CA GLY A 469 4.69 14.32 6.90
C GLY A 469 5.03 15.50 6.00
N ASP A 470 6.11 16.16 6.30
CA ASP A 470 6.69 17.24 5.47
C ASP A 470 7.45 16.70 4.25
N MET A 471 7.91 15.45 4.30
CA MET A 471 8.62 14.80 3.19
C MET A 471 7.69 14.48 2.02
N GLY A 472 6.43 14.10 2.28
CA GLY A 472 5.49 13.73 1.23
C GLY A 472 5.20 14.86 0.25
N ILE A 473 5.02 16.08 0.71
CA ILE A 473 4.76 17.23 -0.17
C ILE A 473 6.00 17.64 -1.00
N GLN A 474 7.19 17.20 -0.59
CA GLN A 474 8.45 17.50 -1.26
C GLN A 474 8.72 16.62 -2.50
N GLN A 475 7.98 15.52 -2.70
CA GLN A 475 8.28 14.51 -3.74
C GLN A 475 8.13 15.06 -5.16
N PHE A 476 7.11 15.88 -5.41
CA PHE A 476 6.81 16.40 -6.76
C PHE A 476 6.84 17.93 -6.79
N VAL A 477 7.91 18.52 -6.25
CA VAL A 477 8.20 19.94 -6.36
C VAL A 477 9.58 20.18 -6.98
N ASN A 478 9.68 21.24 -7.77
CA ASN A 478 10.97 21.72 -8.25
C ASN A 478 11.62 22.59 -7.18
N LYS A 479 12.81 22.20 -6.72
CA LYS A 479 13.67 22.97 -5.80
C LYS A 479 14.56 23.89 -6.60
N LYS A 480 14.17 25.16 -6.74
CA LYS A 480 14.90 26.13 -7.54
C LYS A 480 15.79 27.02 -6.66
N LEU A 481 17.10 27.02 -6.93
CA LEU A 481 18.02 27.98 -6.35
C LEU A 481 17.82 29.35 -7.00
N VAL A 482 17.61 30.38 -6.16
CA VAL A 482 17.64 31.79 -6.56
C VAL A 482 18.79 32.47 -5.82
N ARG A 483 19.72 33.06 -6.56
CA ARG A 483 20.86 33.79 -6.02
C ARG A 483 20.86 35.24 -6.51
N THR A 484 21.02 36.17 -5.61
CA THR A 484 21.19 37.61 -5.92
C THR A 484 22.66 37.96 -5.71
N ALA A 485 23.30 38.42 -6.75
CA ALA A 485 24.69 38.90 -6.69
C ALA A 485 24.73 40.37 -6.20
N VAL A 486 25.83 40.74 -5.57
CA VAL A 486 26.15 42.15 -5.33
C VAL A 486 26.81 42.72 -6.59
N LEU A 487 26.23 43.78 -7.16
CA LEU A 487 26.67 44.32 -8.45
C LEU A 487 28.14 44.79 -8.48
N GLU A 488 28.69 45.17 -7.34
CA GLU A 488 30.04 45.66 -7.18
C GLU A 488 31.04 44.63 -6.63
N ALA A 489 30.60 43.35 -6.46
CA ALA A 489 31.47 42.32 -5.95
C ALA A 489 32.47 41.88 -7.04
N PRO A 490 33.75 41.62 -6.69
CA PRO A 490 34.72 41.05 -7.64
C PRO A 490 34.27 39.66 -8.09
N LEU A 491 34.59 39.30 -9.32
CA LEU A 491 34.31 37.97 -9.91
C LEU A 491 35.05 36.85 -9.17
#